data_d2308445d58d6b618427e935ce74e997
#
_entry.id   d2308445d58d6b618427e935ce74e997
#
_cell.length_a   1.000
_cell.length_b   1.000
_cell.length_c   1.000
_cell.angle_alpha   90.00
_cell.angle_beta   90.00
_cell.angle_gamma   90.00
#
_symmetry.space_group_name_H-M   'P 1'
#
loop_
_entity.id
_entity.type
_entity.pdbx_description
1 polymer ?
#
loop_
_entity_poly.entity_id
_entity_poly.type
_entity_poly.pdbx_seq_one_letter_code
_entity_poly.pdbx_strand_id
1 'polypeptide(L)'
;AQIKFIELYNKKLPKEDKIEFIEGEYLPEEFYTAARGLEAEPEGGARCTECFRLRLERTAQAALRTGNTIFGTTLTVSPHKNYSLVSAIGCELANKYHVEFLDIDFKKKAGFQRSIQMSKEYELYRQNYCGCEFSKIKK
;
A
#
# COMPACT_ATOMS: atom_id res chain seq x y z
N ALA A 1 -12.71 1.14 6.22
CA ALA A 1 -11.82 1.56 7.32
C ALA A 1 -11.00 2.79 6.95
N GLN A 2 -10.40 2.84 5.76
CA GLN A 2 -9.55 3.97 5.35
C GLN A 2 -10.31 5.31 5.32
N ILE A 3 -11.49 5.34 4.71
CA ILE A 3 -12.29 6.56 4.63
C ILE A 3 -12.64 7.05 6.03
N LYS A 4 -13.10 6.14 6.89
CA LYS A 4 -13.41 6.46 8.30
C LYS A 4 -12.20 7.06 9.01
N PHE A 5 -11.02 6.45 8.85
CA PHE A 5 -9.80 6.93 9.49
C PHE A 5 -9.43 8.33 8.99
N ILE A 6 -9.46 8.56 7.68
CA ILE A 6 -9.12 9.84 7.09
C ILE A 6 -10.06 10.94 7.58
N GLU A 7 -11.36 10.67 7.62
CA GLU A 7 -12.35 11.63 8.11
C GLU A 7 -12.09 12.01 9.57
N LEU A 8 -11.87 11.01 10.43
CA LEU A 8 -11.60 11.25 11.85
C LEU A 8 -10.27 11.96 12.08
N TYR A 9 -9.24 11.58 11.36
CA TYR A 9 -7.92 12.17 11.48
C TYR A 9 -7.91 13.63 10.98
N ASN A 10 -8.61 13.90 9.88
CA ASN A 10 -8.72 15.25 9.33
C ASN A 10 -9.36 16.26 10.29
N LYS A 11 -10.19 15.80 11.22
CA LYS A 11 -10.76 16.69 12.24
C LYS A 11 -9.72 17.32 13.14
N LYS A 12 -8.54 16.68 13.26
CA LYS A 12 -7.42 17.14 14.09
C LYS A 12 -6.42 17.99 13.31
N LEU A 13 -6.59 18.14 12.00
CA LEU A 13 -5.62 18.81 11.13
C LEU A 13 -6.12 20.17 10.67
N PRO A 14 -5.19 21.16 10.50
CA PRO A 14 -5.51 22.39 9.82
C PRO A 14 -6.00 22.15 8.39
N LYS A 15 -6.73 23.10 7.82
CA LYS A 15 -7.33 22.97 6.48
C LYS A 15 -6.28 22.63 5.41
N GLU A 16 -5.11 23.25 5.46
CA GLU A 16 -4.01 23.06 4.50
C GLU A 16 -3.31 21.70 4.63
N ASP A 17 -3.46 21.04 5.79
CA ASP A 17 -2.82 19.75 6.08
C ASP A 17 -3.77 18.57 5.95
N LYS A 18 -5.03 18.79 5.57
CA LYS A 18 -6.02 17.71 5.47
C LYS A 18 -5.67 16.75 4.35
N ILE A 19 -5.90 15.48 4.62
CA ILE A 19 -5.66 14.39 3.67
C ILE A 19 -6.84 14.32 2.70
N GLU A 20 -6.55 14.34 1.41
CA GLU A 20 -7.54 14.09 0.37
C GLU A 20 -7.60 12.59 0.09
N PHE A 21 -8.81 12.08 -0.13
CA PHE A 21 -9.03 10.68 -0.49
C PHE A 21 -9.45 10.61 -1.94
N ILE A 22 -8.72 9.78 -2.71
CA ILE A 22 -9.05 9.49 -4.10
C ILE A 22 -9.31 7.98 -4.19
N GLU A 23 -10.54 7.60 -4.53
CA GLU A 23 -10.88 6.20 -4.70
C GLU A 23 -10.34 5.71 -6.04
N GLY A 24 -9.53 4.65 -5.99
CA GLY A 24 -9.02 4.02 -7.21
C GLY A 24 -10.09 3.16 -7.89
N GLU A 25 -9.91 2.92 -9.17
CA GLU A 25 -10.77 1.99 -9.90
C GLU A 25 -10.54 0.56 -9.40
N TYR A 26 -11.62 -0.18 -9.21
CA TYR A 26 -11.55 -1.59 -8.87
C TYR A 26 -11.48 -2.40 -10.17
N LEU A 27 -10.27 -2.83 -10.52
CA LEU A 27 -10.00 -3.58 -11.74
C LEU A 27 -9.31 -4.92 -11.39
N PRO A 28 -10.06 -5.90 -10.85
CA PRO A 28 -9.49 -7.16 -10.40
C PRO A 28 -8.83 -7.96 -11.53
N GLU A 29 -9.26 -7.79 -12.77
CA GLU A 29 -8.70 -8.48 -13.92
C GLU A 29 -7.21 -8.18 -14.11
N GLU A 30 -6.76 -6.97 -13.81
CA GLU A 30 -5.34 -6.63 -13.90
C GLU A 30 -4.50 -7.46 -12.93
N PHE A 31 -5.00 -7.64 -11.71
CA PHE A 31 -4.33 -8.46 -10.71
C PHE A 31 -4.33 -9.93 -11.15
N TYR A 32 -5.46 -10.46 -11.62
CA TYR A 32 -5.54 -11.85 -12.05
C TYR A 32 -4.65 -12.12 -13.27
N THR A 33 -4.53 -11.16 -14.17
CA THR A 33 -3.61 -11.27 -15.30
C THR A 33 -2.16 -11.32 -14.82
N ALA A 34 -1.78 -10.46 -13.89
CA ALA A 34 -0.44 -10.43 -13.32
C ALA A 34 -0.13 -11.70 -12.51
N ALA A 35 -1.13 -12.27 -11.84
CA ALA A 35 -0.98 -13.46 -11.00
C ALA A 35 -1.05 -14.78 -11.80
N ARG A 36 -1.36 -14.73 -13.09
CA ARG A 36 -1.49 -15.94 -13.91
C ARG A 36 -0.21 -16.77 -13.90
N GLY A 37 -0.33 -18.04 -13.55
CA GLY A 37 0.81 -18.95 -13.41
C GLY A 37 1.51 -18.85 -12.06
N LEU A 38 1.11 -17.93 -11.18
CA LEU A 38 1.74 -17.70 -9.89
C LEU A 38 0.80 -17.99 -8.70
N GLU A 39 -0.34 -18.61 -8.96
CA GLU A 39 -1.39 -18.84 -7.95
C GLU A 39 -0.91 -19.71 -6.80
N ALA A 40 0.00 -20.65 -7.07
CA ALA A 40 0.55 -21.56 -6.07
C ALA A 40 1.76 -20.99 -5.32
N GLU A 41 2.26 -19.83 -5.71
CA GLU A 41 3.39 -19.20 -5.02
C GLU A 41 3.03 -18.82 -3.59
N PRO A 42 3.96 -18.96 -2.63
CA PRO A 42 3.71 -18.57 -1.26
C PRO A 42 3.63 -17.04 -1.12
N GLU A 43 3.06 -16.57 -0.03
CA GLU A 43 3.12 -15.15 0.32
C GLU A 43 4.58 -14.70 0.42
N GLY A 44 4.91 -13.57 -0.20
CA GLY A 44 6.27 -13.08 -0.30
C GLY A 44 7.04 -13.54 -1.53
N GLY A 45 6.46 -14.45 -2.35
CA GLY A 45 7.08 -14.95 -3.58
C GLY A 45 6.78 -14.08 -4.81
N ALA A 46 6.91 -14.69 -5.99
CA ALA A 46 6.79 -13.98 -7.28
C ALA A 46 5.44 -13.29 -7.48
N ARG A 47 4.35 -13.90 -7.02
CA ARG A 47 3.02 -13.29 -7.13
C ARG A 47 2.95 -11.98 -6.35
N CYS A 48 3.52 -11.93 -5.14
CA CYS A 48 3.55 -10.72 -4.34
C CYS A 48 4.39 -9.63 -4.99
N THR A 49 5.50 -9.98 -5.64
CA THR A 49 6.32 -9.04 -6.40
C THR A 49 5.50 -8.35 -7.48
N GLU A 50 4.76 -9.12 -8.27
CA GLU A 50 3.90 -8.56 -9.32
C GLU A 50 2.78 -7.71 -8.74
N CYS A 51 2.20 -8.09 -7.62
CA CYS A 51 1.18 -7.33 -6.93
C CYS A 51 1.72 -5.97 -6.44
N PHE A 52 2.92 -5.96 -5.86
CA PHE A 52 3.55 -4.71 -5.42
C PHE A 52 3.82 -3.78 -6.59
N ARG A 53 4.34 -4.32 -7.69
CA ARG A 53 4.61 -3.54 -8.90
C ARG A 53 3.32 -2.90 -9.43
N LEU A 54 2.25 -3.66 -9.54
CA LEU A 54 0.97 -3.16 -10.01
C LEU A 54 0.44 -2.02 -9.13
N ARG A 55 0.47 -2.19 -7.82
CA ARG A 55 -0.03 -1.19 -6.87
C ARG A 55 0.81 0.07 -6.87
N LEU A 56 2.13 -0.07 -6.84
CA LEU A 56 3.05 1.07 -6.80
C LEU A 56 3.04 1.83 -8.13
N GLU A 57 2.92 1.13 -9.25
CA GLU A 57 2.82 1.78 -10.55
C GLU A 57 1.57 2.64 -10.67
N ARG A 58 0.43 2.14 -10.19
CA ARG A 58 -0.79 2.93 -10.16
C ARG A 58 -0.67 4.16 -9.28
N THR A 59 0.03 4.03 -8.17
CA THR A 59 0.27 5.16 -7.26
C THR A 59 1.16 6.22 -7.92
N ALA A 60 2.23 5.81 -8.59
CA ALA A 60 3.10 6.72 -9.33
C ALA A 60 2.35 7.45 -10.46
N GLN A 61 1.51 6.71 -11.19
CA GLN A 61 0.66 7.30 -12.23
C GLN A 61 -0.33 8.31 -11.65
N ALA A 62 -0.92 7.99 -10.50
CA ALA A 62 -1.84 8.90 -9.81
C ALA A 62 -1.12 10.17 -9.33
N ALA A 63 0.13 10.05 -8.87
CA ALA A 63 0.93 11.20 -8.47
C ALA A 63 1.12 12.15 -9.67
N LEU A 64 1.49 11.64 -10.83
CA LEU A 64 1.61 12.44 -12.04
C LEU A 64 0.31 13.12 -12.41
N ARG A 65 -0.80 12.35 -12.43
CA ARG A 65 -2.10 12.85 -12.84
C ARG A 65 -2.59 13.98 -11.92
N THR A 66 -2.27 13.92 -10.65
CA THR A 66 -2.69 14.90 -9.65
C THR A 66 -1.67 16.02 -9.42
N GLY A 67 -0.57 16.05 -10.17
CA GLY A 67 0.44 17.08 -10.03
C GLY A 67 1.34 16.95 -8.81
N ASN A 68 1.39 15.76 -8.20
CA ASN A 68 2.30 15.49 -7.09
C ASN A 68 3.67 15.04 -7.59
N THR A 69 4.71 15.39 -6.85
CA THR A 69 6.09 15.08 -7.23
C THR A 69 6.67 13.89 -6.50
N ILE A 70 5.96 13.37 -5.48
CA ILE A 70 6.41 12.26 -4.65
C ILE A 70 5.25 11.31 -4.39
N PHE A 71 5.54 10.01 -4.34
CA PHE A 71 4.59 9.00 -3.93
C PHE A 71 5.22 8.08 -2.90
N GLY A 72 4.39 7.35 -2.18
CA GLY A 72 4.85 6.41 -1.17
C GLY A 72 3.84 5.29 -0.96
N THR A 73 4.11 4.46 0.03
CA THR A 73 3.25 3.32 0.35
C THR A 73 3.31 3.01 1.84
N THR A 74 2.23 2.43 2.36
CA THR A 74 2.18 1.90 3.72
C THR A 74 2.40 0.38 3.77
N LEU A 75 2.71 -0.25 2.64
CA LEU A 75 2.96 -1.69 2.59
C LEU A 75 4.06 -2.13 3.55
N THR A 76 5.07 -1.30 3.77
CA THR A 76 6.22 -1.61 4.63
C THR A 76 5.90 -1.61 6.11
N VAL A 77 4.69 -1.20 6.53
CA VAL A 77 4.22 -1.33 7.92
C VAL A 77 4.06 -2.79 8.31
N SER A 78 3.63 -3.63 7.37
CA SER A 78 3.37 -5.04 7.65
C SER A 78 4.67 -5.83 7.82
N PRO A 79 4.80 -6.66 8.87
CA PRO A 79 5.97 -7.52 9.04
C PRO A 79 6.07 -8.61 7.96
N HIS A 80 4.99 -8.87 7.23
CA HIS A 80 4.95 -9.88 6.17
C HIS A 80 5.38 -9.32 4.80
N LYS A 81 5.68 -8.03 4.70
CA LYS A 81 6.10 -7.40 3.44
C LYS A 81 7.60 -7.11 3.47
N ASN A 82 8.28 -7.49 2.38
CA ASN A 82 9.72 -7.29 2.26
C ASN A 82 10.00 -5.84 1.86
N TYR A 83 10.56 -5.07 2.79
CA TYR A 83 10.90 -3.66 2.52
C TYR A 83 11.88 -3.51 1.35
N SER A 84 12.93 -4.32 1.28
CA SER A 84 13.95 -4.20 0.23
C SER A 84 13.34 -4.37 -1.16
N LEU A 85 12.41 -5.31 -1.30
CA LEU A 85 11.70 -5.53 -2.56
C LEU A 85 10.80 -4.34 -2.92
N VAL A 86 10.02 -3.85 -1.95
CA VAL A 86 9.14 -2.70 -2.15
C VAL A 86 9.95 -1.46 -2.53
N SER A 87 11.07 -1.23 -1.83
CA SER A 87 11.98 -0.12 -2.09
C SER A 87 12.54 -0.17 -3.51
N ALA A 88 13.01 -1.35 -3.94
CA ALA A 88 13.57 -1.52 -5.28
C ALA A 88 12.53 -1.20 -6.36
N ILE A 89 11.32 -1.70 -6.22
CA ILE A 89 10.22 -1.45 -7.16
C ILE A 89 9.84 0.03 -7.15
N GLY A 90 9.73 0.63 -5.97
CA GLY A 90 9.39 2.05 -5.83
C GLY A 90 10.40 2.96 -6.51
N CYS A 91 11.69 2.70 -6.31
CA CYS A 91 12.77 3.48 -6.94
C CYS A 91 12.79 3.31 -8.47
N GLU A 92 12.56 2.08 -8.95
CA GLU A 92 12.45 1.82 -10.39
C GLU A 92 11.31 2.61 -11.03
N LEU A 93 10.16 2.63 -10.39
CA LEU A 93 8.99 3.35 -10.89
C LEU A 93 9.16 4.88 -10.76
N ALA A 94 9.87 5.34 -9.74
CA ALA A 94 10.21 6.75 -9.59
C ALA A 94 11.02 7.23 -10.81
N ASN A 95 12.00 6.46 -11.24
CA ASN A 95 12.76 6.76 -12.44
C ASN A 95 11.91 6.71 -13.71
N LYS A 96 11.05 5.70 -13.82
CA LYS A 96 10.17 5.53 -14.99
C LYS A 96 9.21 6.71 -15.19
N TYR A 97 8.64 7.21 -14.10
CA TYR A 97 7.61 8.25 -14.15
C TYR A 97 8.11 9.64 -13.79
N HIS A 98 9.41 9.79 -13.54
CA HIS A 98 10.03 11.07 -13.18
C HIS A 98 9.40 11.72 -11.94
N VAL A 99 9.14 10.92 -10.94
CA VAL A 99 8.65 11.32 -9.61
C VAL A 99 9.61 10.76 -8.56
N GLU A 100 9.48 11.24 -7.33
CA GLU A 100 10.26 10.71 -6.21
C GLU A 100 9.48 9.62 -5.49
N PHE A 101 10.21 8.64 -4.95
CA PHE A 101 9.63 7.62 -4.06
C PHE A 101 10.03 7.91 -2.62
N LEU A 102 9.04 7.97 -1.73
CA LEU A 102 9.26 8.12 -0.29
C LEU A 102 9.71 6.76 0.27
N ASP A 103 11.01 6.57 0.32
CA ASP A 103 11.64 5.28 0.65
C ASP A 103 11.80 5.13 2.16
N ILE A 104 10.73 4.72 2.84
CA ILE A 104 10.71 4.57 4.30
C ILE A 104 10.24 3.16 4.65
N ASP A 105 10.98 2.51 5.55
CA ASP A 105 10.56 1.27 6.19
C ASP A 105 9.74 1.58 7.43
N PHE A 106 8.43 1.57 7.30
CA PHE A 106 7.51 1.90 8.39
C PHE A 106 7.45 0.84 9.49
N LYS A 107 8.11 -0.32 9.33
CA LYS A 107 8.26 -1.31 10.42
C LYS A 107 9.23 -0.81 11.49
N LYS A 108 10.19 0.01 11.11
CA LYS A 108 11.16 0.57 12.04
C LYS A 108 10.48 1.51 13.04
N LYS A 109 11.09 1.71 14.21
CA LYS A 109 10.56 2.57 15.27
C LYS A 109 9.15 2.17 15.71
N ALA A 110 8.89 0.85 15.76
CA ALA A 110 7.61 0.30 16.21
C ALA A 110 6.41 0.73 15.36
N GLY A 111 6.59 0.95 14.06
CA GLY A 111 5.50 1.37 13.17
C GLY A 111 4.32 0.40 13.14
N PHE A 112 4.58 -0.91 13.16
CA PHE A 112 3.52 -1.93 13.20
C PHE A 112 2.71 -1.83 14.49
N GLN A 113 3.36 -1.73 15.64
CA GLN A 113 2.69 -1.57 16.94
C GLN A 113 1.89 -0.27 16.97
N ARG A 114 2.44 0.81 16.42
CA ARG A 114 1.72 2.08 16.34
C ARG A 114 0.47 1.96 15.48
N SER A 115 0.52 1.19 14.39
CA SER A 115 -0.66 0.97 13.54
C SER A 115 -1.76 0.23 14.29
N ILE A 116 -1.38 -0.75 15.14
CA ILE A 116 -2.33 -1.48 15.98
C ILE A 116 -2.99 -0.53 16.98
N GLN A 117 -2.21 0.31 17.65
CA GLN A 117 -2.71 1.30 18.60
C GLN A 117 -3.70 2.26 17.94
N MET A 118 -3.35 2.78 16.76
CA MET A 118 -4.23 3.68 16.02
C MET A 118 -5.52 2.99 15.59
N SER A 119 -5.47 1.72 15.20
CA SER A 119 -6.67 0.97 14.85
C SER A 119 -7.62 0.84 16.04
N LYS A 120 -7.10 0.64 17.24
CA LYS A 120 -7.90 0.59 18.47
C LYS A 120 -8.46 1.96 18.81
N GLU A 121 -7.64 3.00 18.74
CA GLU A 121 -8.03 4.38 19.04
C GLU A 121 -9.18 4.87 18.16
N TYR A 122 -9.12 4.54 16.85
CA TYR A 122 -10.14 4.95 15.88
C TYR A 122 -11.18 3.88 15.60
N GLU A 123 -11.14 2.76 16.34
CA GLU A 123 -12.10 1.65 16.20
C GLU A 123 -12.19 1.12 14.76
N LEU A 124 -11.03 0.84 14.16
CA LEU A 124 -10.92 0.39 12.79
C LEU A 124 -10.89 -1.13 12.69
N TYR A 125 -11.54 -1.67 11.66
CA TYR A 125 -11.43 -3.08 11.33
C TYR A 125 -10.01 -3.40 10.84
N ARG A 126 -9.46 -4.50 11.34
CA ARG A 126 -8.16 -5.02 10.87
C ARG A 126 -8.36 -6.42 10.29
N GLN A 127 -8.08 -6.55 8.99
CA GLN A 127 -8.14 -7.86 8.36
C GLN A 127 -6.93 -8.70 8.76
N ASN A 128 -7.10 -10.02 8.73
CA ASN A 128 -6.07 -10.98 9.13
C ASN A 128 -5.39 -11.68 7.96
N TYR A 129 -5.57 -11.18 6.76
CA TYR A 129 -4.94 -11.69 5.54
C TYR A 129 -4.62 -10.53 4.60
N CYS A 130 -3.80 -10.79 3.59
CA CYS A 130 -3.27 -9.75 2.71
C CYS A 130 -4.33 -9.05 1.83
N GLY A 131 -5.50 -9.65 1.65
CA GLY A 131 -6.52 -9.16 0.71
C GLY A 131 -6.46 -9.87 -0.64
N CYS A 132 -5.38 -10.58 -0.92
CA CYS A 132 -5.24 -11.45 -2.07
C CYS A 132 -5.89 -12.80 -1.76
N GLU A 133 -6.79 -13.29 -2.61
CA GLU A 133 -7.48 -14.56 -2.35
C GLU A 133 -6.51 -15.74 -2.26
N PHE A 134 -5.36 -15.67 -2.96
CA PHE A 134 -4.36 -16.74 -2.94
C PHE A 134 -3.57 -16.80 -1.64
N SER A 135 -3.56 -15.73 -0.85
CA SER A 135 -2.90 -15.68 0.46
C SER A 135 -3.85 -15.94 1.61
N LYS A 136 -5.14 -16.09 1.34
CA LYS A 136 -6.14 -16.36 2.37
C LYS A 136 -5.93 -17.74 2.95
N ILE A 137 -5.81 -17.83 4.28
CA ILE A 137 -5.64 -19.13 4.95
C ILE A 137 -6.95 -19.89 4.82
N LYS A 138 -6.89 -21.06 4.19
CA LYS A 138 -8.01 -21.99 4.14
C LYS A 138 -8.06 -22.75 5.46
N LYS A 139 -9.17 -22.63 6.15
CA LYS A 139 -9.44 -23.43 7.33
C LYS A 139 -10.05 -24.77 6.93
#